data_9e541c6fdcb440c59621126c3892bab6
#
_entry.id   9e541c6fdcb440c59621126c3892bab6
#
_cell.length_a   1.000
_cell.length_b   1.000
_cell.length_c   1.000
_cell.angle_alpha   90.00
_cell.angle_beta   90.00
_cell.angle_gamma   90.00
#
_symmetry.space_group_name_H-M   'P 1'
#
loop_
_entity.id
_entity.type
_entity.pdbx_description
1 polymer ?
#
loop_
_entity_poly.entity_id
_entity_poly.type
_entity_poly.pdbx_seq_one_letter_code
_entity_poly.pdbx_strand_id
1 'polypeptide(L)'
;MNRSLQRIRHLILRFEEGLMAILLGFMILLAASQIVLRNLFDSGLLWADPSLRIMVLWIALLGAIAATREDRHIRIDLLSHTLSKRNQSILSAINNLFSAFICGVITWHAVRFVYFEWQDGTQLFASLPAWIGEIIIPIGFGAMTLRFLFNIPLQILHQENP
;
A
#
# COMPACT_ATOMS: atom_id res chain seq x y z
N MET A 1 -13.21 -24.65 1.17
CA MET A 1 -12.80 -23.31 0.71
C MET A 1 -12.76 -23.32 -0.82
N ASN A 2 -13.62 -22.54 -1.48
CA ASN A 2 -13.89 -22.65 -2.93
C ASN A 2 -12.62 -22.39 -3.78
N ARG A 3 -12.33 -23.29 -4.73
CA ARG A 3 -11.21 -23.16 -5.70
C ARG A 3 -11.23 -21.82 -6.46
N SER A 4 -12.41 -21.23 -6.66
CA SER A 4 -12.59 -19.92 -7.28
C SER A 4 -12.01 -18.78 -6.43
N LEU A 5 -12.21 -18.80 -5.11
CA LEU A 5 -11.68 -17.79 -4.19
C LEU A 5 -10.15 -17.82 -4.12
N GLN A 6 -9.56 -19.01 -4.18
CA GLN A 6 -8.10 -19.15 -4.23
C GLN A 6 -7.51 -18.62 -5.54
N ARG A 7 -8.17 -18.85 -6.68
CA ARG A 7 -7.73 -18.32 -7.98
C ARG A 7 -7.79 -16.80 -8.02
N ILE A 8 -8.88 -16.20 -7.53
CA ILE A 8 -9.05 -14.74 -7.46
C ILE A 8 -7.95 -14.14 -6.57
N ARG A 9 -7.70 -14.73 -5.41
CA ARG A 9 -6.62 -14.28 -4.51
C ARG A 9 -5.25 -14.34 -5.20
N HIS A 10 -4.91 -15.42 -5.87
CA HIS A 10 -3.64 -15.54 -6.60
C HIS A 10 -3.52 -14.56 -7.76
N LEU A 11 -4.61 -14.26 -8.46
CA LEU A 11 -4.60 -13.27 -9.53
C LEU A 11 -4.34 -11.86 -8.98
N ILE A 12 -5.01 -11.48 -7.89
CA ILE A 12 -4.79 -10.18 -7.25
C ILE A 12 -3.34 -10.06 -6.77
N LEU A 13 -2.78 -11.10 -6.15
CA LEU A 13 -1.41 -11.10 -5.66
C LEU A 13 -0.39 -10.92 -6.80
N ARG A 14 -0.54 -11.68 -7.87
CA ARG A 14 0.35 -11.57 -9.05
C ARG A 14 0.20 -10.21 -9.76
N PHE A 15 -1.01 -9.66 -9.77
CA PHE A 15 -1.24 -8.34 -10.34
C PHE A 15 -0.54 -7.24 -9.53
N GLU A 16 -0.65 -7.27 -8.20
CA GLU A 16 0.04 -6.31 -7.32
C GLU A 16 1.57 -6.41 -7.45
N GLU A 17 2.12 -7.63 -7.43
CA GLU A 17 3.57 -7.87 -7.61
C GLU A 17 4.06 -7.45 -8.99
N GLY A 18 3.32 -7.79 -10.04
CA GLY A 18 3.62 -7.40 -11.42
C GLY A 18 3.59 -5.88 -11.60
N LEU A 19 2.59 -5.22 -11.03
CA LEU A 19 2.46 -3.75 -11.09
C LEU A 19 3.64 -3.06 -10.38
N MET A 20 4.03 -3.54 -9.19
CA MET A 20 5.20 -3.01 -8.48
C MET A 20 6.49 -3.21 -9.27
N ALA A 21 6.69 -4.39 -9.87
CA ALA A 21 7.88 -4.67 -10.68
C ALA A 21 7.96 -3.79 -11.93
N ILE A 22 6.83 -3.58 -12.62
CA ILE A 22 6.75 -2.72 -13.80
C ILE A 22 7.02 -1.25 -13.41
N LEU A 23 6.38 -0.75 -12.36
CA LEU A 23 6.59 0.61 -11.87
C LEU A 23 8.05 0.84 -11.46
N LEU A 24 8.64 -0.10 -10.74
CA LEU A 24 10.04 -0.03 -10.32
C LEU A 24 10.98 -0.03 -11.54
N GLY A 25 10.77 -0.94 -12.48
CA GLY A 25 11.58 -1.02 -13.70
C GLY A 25 11.49 0.26 -14.52
N PHE A 26 10.27 0.79 -14.71
CA PHE A 26 10.07 2.05 -15.41
C PHE A 26 10.70 3.25 -14.68
N MET A 27 10.59 3.28 -13.35
CA MET A 27 11.22 4.32 -12.52
C MET A 27 12.74 4.31 -12.68
N ILE A 28 13.38 3.13 -12.65
CA ILE A 28 14.83 3.00 -12.84
C ILE A 28 15.24 3.46 -14.24
N LEU A 29 14.52 3.05 -15.27
CA LEU A 29 14.80 3.45 -16.64
C LEU A 29 14.65 4.95 -16.84
N LEU A 30 13.58 5.55 -16.29
CA LEU A 30 13.34 6.99 -16.37
C LEU A 30 14.42 7.77 -15.63
N ALA A 31 14.81 7.34 -14.43
CA ALA A 31 15.87 7.98 -13.65
C ALA A 31 17.22 7.89 -14.36
N ALA A 32 17.57 6.70 -14.89
CA ALA A 32 18.80 6.52 -15.65
C ALA A 32 18.83 7.38 -16.92
N SER A 33 17.72 7.44 -17.66
CA SER A 33 17.58 8.28 -18.84
C SER A 33 17.76 9.75 -18.50
N GLN A 34 17.20 10.22 -17.39
CA GLN A 34 17.34 11.60 -16.93
C GLN A 34 18.79 11.96 -16.60
N ILE A 35 19.52 11.04 -15.94
CA ILE A 35 20.95 11.23 -15.64
C ILE A 35 21.77 11.33 -16.95
N VAL A 36 21.50 10.45 -17.90
CA VAL A 36 22.20 10.45 -19.21
C VAL A 36 21.91 11.74 -19.97
N LEU A 37 20.64 12.18 -20.05
CA LEU A 37 20.28 13.41 -20.74
C LEU A 37 20.95 14.65 -20.10
N ARG A 38 20.97 14.71 -18.77
CA ARG A 38 21.61 15.83 -18.06
C ARG A 38 23.13 15.87 -18.26
N ASN A 39 23.78 14.70 -18.20
CA ASN A 39 25.25 14.64 -18.26
C ASN A 39 25.81 14.76 -19.69
N LEU A 40 25.11 14.24 -20.70
CA LEU A 40 25.62 14.19 -22.06
C LEU A 40 25.06 15.31 -22.95
N PHE A 41 23.84 15.79 -22.64
CA PHE A 41 23.13 16.75 -23.50
C PHE A 41 22.79 18.08 -22.81
N ASP A 42 23.24 18.28 -21.57
CA ASP A 42 22.88 19.43 -20.73
C ASP A 42 21.37 19.76 -20.75
N SER A 43 20.53 18.74 -20.98
CA SER A 43 19.09 18.85 -21.08
C SER A 43 18.42 17.80 -20.17
N GLY A 44 17.22 18.10 -19.69
CA GLY A 44 16.46 17.19 -18.87
C GLY A 44 14.98 17.28 -19.22
N LEU A 45 14.25 16.19 -18.96
CA LEU A 45 12.80 16.15 -19.11
C LEU A 45 12.15 16.83 -17.89
N LEU A 46 11.48 17.95 -18.08
CA LEU A 46 10.84 18.72 -17.00
C LEU A 46 9.79 17.91 -16.22
N TRP A 47 9.16 16.95 -16.87
CA TRP A 47 8.15 16.09 -16.29
C TRP A 47 8.72 14.85 -15.57
N ALA A 48 9.99 14.52 -15.78
CA ALA A 48 10.58 13.30 -15.21
C ALA A 48 10.68 13.34 -13.69
N ASP A 49 11.16 14.45 -13.11
CA ASP A 49 11.32 14.57 -11.66
C ASP A 49 9.97 14.50 -10.90
N PRO A 50 8.89 15.19 -11.31
CA PRO A 50 7.57 15.01 -10.71
C PRO A 50 7.02 13.59 -10.88
N SER A 51 7.21 12.97 -12.05
CA SER A 51 6.77 11.60 -12.30
C SER A 51 7.47 10.59 -11.40
N LEU A 52 8.77 10.71 -11.20
CA LEU A 52 9.55 9.86 -10.31
C LEU A 52 9.03 9.93 -8.86
N ARG A 53 8.68 11.13 -8.37
CA ARG A 53 8.11 11.30 -7.03
C ARG A 53 6.78 10.55 -6.86
N ILE A 54 5.90 10.64 -7.86
CA ILE A 54 4.63 9.91 -7.86
C ILE A 54 4.85 8.42 -7.90
N MET A 55 5.77 7.93 -8.74
CA MET A 55 6.07 6.49 -8.81
C MET A 55 6.61 5.95 -7.49
N VAL A 56 7.48 6.71 -6.80
CA VAL A 56 7.96 6.34 -5.46
C VAL A 56 6.78 6.22 -4.49
N LEU A 57 5.85 7.18 -4.50
CA LEU A 57 4.66 7.16 -3.66
C LEU A 57 3.79 5.91 -3.94
N TRP A 58 3.56 5.59 -5.22
CA TRP A 58 2.79 4.42 -5.63
C TRP A 58 3.46 3.12 -5.20
N ILE A 59 4.76 2.97 -5.45
CA ILE A 59 5.52 1.78 -5.06
C ILE A 59 5.52 1.61 -3.54
N ALA A 60 5.72 2.70 -2.79
CA ALA A 60 5.72 2.67 -1.33
C ALA A 60 4.37 2.20 -0.76
N LEU A 61 3.26 2.74 -1.28
CA LEU A 61 1.92 2.36 -0.81
C LEU A 61 1.51 0.96 -1.25
N LEU A 62 1.82 0.55 -2.49
CA LEU A 62 1.61 -0.82 -2.93
C LEU A 62 2.44 -1.81 -2.10
N GLY A 63 3.69 -1.48 -1.80
CA GLY A 63 4.56 -2.26 -0.91
C GLY A 63 4.01 -2.33 0.52
N ALA A 64 3.49 -1.23 1.06
CA ALA A 64 2.83 -1.22 2.36
C ALA A 64 1.58 -2.11 2.38
N ILE A 65 0.74 -2.06 1.32
CA ILE A 65 -0.39 -2.97 1.16
C ILE A 65 0.08 -4.43 1.10
N ALA A 66 1.15 -4.72 0.38
CA ALA A 66 1.72 -6.07 0.29
C ALA A 66 2.24 -6.54 1.67
N ALA A 67 2.95 -5.69 2.41
CA ALA A 67 3.47 -5.99 3.73
C ALA A 67 2.37 -6.33 4.76
N THR A 68 1.19 -5.71 4.67
CA THR A 68 0.07 -6.05 5.57
C THR A 68 -0.43 -7.49 5.42
N ARG A 69 0.02 -8.23 4.39
CA ARG A 69 -0.32 -9.65 4.17
C ARG A 69 0.56 -10.62 4.95
N GLU A 70 1.84 -10.28 5.10
CA GLU A 70 2.86 -11.19 5.64
C GLU A 70 2.94 -11.15 7.18
N ASP A 71 2.31 -10.18 7.79
CA ASP A 71 2.38 -9.90 9.24
C ASP A 71 1.87 -11.04 10.16
N ARG A 72 1.27 -12.09 9.59
CA ARG A 72 0.69 -13.20 10.37
C ARG A 72 1.72 -14.17 10.95
N HIS A 73 2.88 -14.34 10.33
CA HIS A 73 3.83 -15.40 10.74
C HIS A 73 4.92 -14.90 11.68
N ILE A 74 5.41 -13.67 11.49
CA ILE A 74 6.60 -13.20 12.22
C ILE A 74 6.27 -12.75 13.66
N ARG A 75 5.09 -12.16 13.89
CA ARG A 75 4.71 -11.65 15.23
C ARG A 75 4.31 -12.75 16.21
N ILE A 76 3.77 -13.84 15.72
CA ILE A 76 3.29 -14.94 16.55
C ILE A 76 4.46 -15.74 17.12
N ASP A 77 5.53 -15.94 16.36
CA ASP A 77 6.69 -16.74 16.79
C ASP A 77 7.49 -16.11 17.92
N LEU A 78 7.70 -14.79 17.91
CA LEU A 78 8.46 -14.12 18.99
C LEU A 78 7.70 -14.11 20.33
N LEU A 79 6.38 -14.02 20.31
CA LEU A 79 5.52 -13.96 21.52
C LEU A 79 5.00 -15.33 21.93
N SER A 80 5.09 -16.34 21.07
CA SER A 80 4.57 -17.69 21.31
C SER A 80 5.28 -18.39 22.48
N HIS A 81 6.54 -18.04 22.76
CA HIS A 81 7.30 -18.62 23.84
C HIS A 81 6.99 -18.06 25.24
N THR A 82 6.32 -16.90 25.34
CA THR A 82 6.15 -16.20 26.63
C THR A 82 4.69 -15.98 27.03
N LEU A 83 3.72 -16.02 26.09
CA LEU A 83 2.33 -15.69 26.33
C LEU A 83 1.40 -16.89 26.05
N SER A 84 0.33 -17.03 26.84
CA SER A 84 -0.72 -18.02 26.55
C SER A 84 -1.41 -17.68 25.21
N LYS A 85 -1.90 -18.69 24.49
CA LYS A 85 -2.58 -18.55 23.19
C LYS A 85 -3.71 -17.51 23.23
N ARG A 86 -4.46 -17.44 24.33
CA ARG A 86 -5.53 -16.46 24.54
C ARG A 86 -5.00 -15.02 24.59
N ASN A 87 -3.92 -14.78 25.31
CA ASN A 87 -3.32 -13.44 25.43
C ASN A 87 -2.70 -12.96 24.11
N GLN A 88 -2.11 -13.88 23.33
CA GLN A 88 -1.61 -13.59 21.99
C GLN A 88 -2.72 -13.10 21.05
N SER A 89 -3.89 -13.79 21.08
CA SER A 89 -5.03 -13.41 20.24
C SER A 89 -5.61 -12.06 20.63
N ILE A 90 -5.72 -11.78 21.92
CA ILE A 90 -6.20 -10.49 22.42
C ILE A 90 -5.25 -9.37 22.00
N LEU A 91 -3.95 -9.56 22.20
CA LEU A 91 -2.94 -8.57 21.82
C LEU A 91 -2.93 -8.30 20.31
N SER A 92 -3.05 -9.36 19.50
CA SER A 92 -3.15 -9.25 18.05
C SER A 92 -4.43 -8.53 17.62
N ALA A 93 -5.56 -8.78 18.26
CA ALA A 93 -6.82 -8.09 17.98
C ALA A 93 -6.73 -6.60 18.32
N ILE A 94 -6.14 -6.25 19.47
CA ILE A 94 -5.91 -4.84 19.87
C ILE A 94 -5.01 -4.14 18.86
N ASN A 95 -3.91 -4.77 18.46
CA ASN A 95 -2.99 -4.20 17.48
C ASN A 95 -3.64 -3.99 16.11
N ASN A 96 -4.42 -4.96 15.64
CA ASN A 96 -5.16 -4.85 14.38
C ASN A 96 -6.22 -3.73 14.44
N LEU A 97 -6.93 -3.61 15.58
CA LEU A 97 -7.91 -2.55 15.77
C LEU A 97 -7.25 -1.17 15.79
N PHE A 98 -6.13 -1.03 16.50
CA PHE A 98 -5.36 0.22 16.53
C PHE A 98 -4.81 0.60 15.16
N SER A 99 -4.24 -0.36 14.43
CA SER A 99 -3.75 -0.15 13.06
C SER A 99 -4.88 0.23 12.11
N ALA A 100 -6.05 -0.43 12.21
CA ALA A 100 -7.23 -0.10 11.43
C ALA A 100 -7.73 1.32 11.73
N PHE A 101 -7.73 1.74 13.00
CA PHE A 101 -8.12 3.08 13.40
C PHE A 101 -7.21 4.15 12.80
N ILE A 102 -5.89 3.99 12.92
CA ILE A 102 -4.92 4.94 12.36
C ILE A 102 -5.06 5.01 10.83
N CYS A 103 -5.06 3.87 10.14
CA CYS A 103 -5.22 3.83 8.69
C CYS A 103 -6.56 4.44 8.25
N GLY A 104 -7.62 4.22 9.01
CA GLY A 104 -8.95 4.79 8.76
C GLY A 104 -8.97 6.32 8.86
N VAL A 105 -8.34 6.87 9.89
CA VAL A 105 -8.20 8.34 10.05
C VAL A 105 -7.40 8.93 8.88
N ILE A 106 -6.29 8.28 8.51
CA ILE A 106 -5.48 8.72 7.36
C ILE A 106 -6.31 8.65 6.08
N THR A 107 -7.06 7.56 5.86
CA THR A 107 -7.93 7.42 4.69
C THR A 107 -8.93 8.56 4.60
N TRP A 108 -9.59 8.91 5.70
CA TRP A 108 -10.55 10.02 5.76
C TRP A 108 -9.93 11.35 5.33
N HIS A 109 -8.76 11.67 5.90
CA HIS A 109 -8.05 12.90 5.56
C HIS A 109 -7.50 12.88 4.13
N ALA A 110 -7.01 11.73 3.66
CA ALA A 110 -6.51 11.57 2.30
C ALA A 110 -7.61 11.74 1.23
N VAL A 111 -8.83 11.24 1.49
CA VAL A 111 -9.99 11.47 0.61
C VAL A 111 -10.30 12.97 0.52
N ARG A 112 -10.30 13.67 1.67
CA ARG A 112 -10.54 15.12 1.68
C ARG A 112 -9.44 15.89 0.96
N PHE A 113 -8.19 15.49 1.15
CA PHE A 113 -7.03 16.09 0.48
C PHE A 113 -7.15 15.96 -1.04
N VAL A 114 -7.37 14.76 -1.56
CA VAL A 114 -7.56 14.52 -3.00
C VAL A 114 -8.76 15.27 -3.55
N TYR A 115 -9.84 15.40 -2.77
CA TYR A 115 -11.01 16.16 -3.15
C TYR A 115 -10.70 17.67 -3.31
N PHE A 116 -9.92 18.26 -2.39
CA PHE A 116 -9.49 19.65 -2.49
C PHE A 116 -8.56 19.86 -3.69
N GLU A 117 -7.57 18.97 -3.92
CA GLU A 117 -6.70 19.03 -5.09
C GLU A 117 -7.50 18.97 -6.42
N TRP A 118 -8.55 18.18 -6.44
CA TRP A 118 -9.47 18.14 -7.59
C TRP A 118 -10.23 19.46 -7.78
N GLN A 119 -10.68 20.11 -6.71
CA GLN A 119 -11.37 21.40 -6.79
C GLN A 119 -10.44 22.55 -7.18
N ASP A 120 -9.23 22.56 -6.64
CA ASP A 120 -8.23 23.62 -6.89
C ASP A 120 -7.65 23.52 -8.31
N GLY A 121 -7.83 22.37 -9.00
CA GLY A 121 -7.34 22.18 -10.36
C GLY A 121 -5.81 22.20 -10.47
N THR A 122 -5.12 21.89 -9.37
CA THR A 122 -3.65 21.85 -9.31
C THR A 122 -3.09 20.88 -10.35
N GLN A 123 -2.09 21.33 -11.11
CA GLN A 123 -1.45 20.53 -12.14
C GLN A 123 -0.04 20.13 -11.70
N LEU A 124 0.31 18.89 -11.93
CA LEU A 124 1.65 18.34 -11.63
C LEU A 124 2.67 18.73 -12.70
N PHE A 125 2.38 18.39 -13.94
CA PHE A 125 3.17 18.71 -15.13
C PHE A 125 2.33 18.47 -16.40
N ALA A 126 2.65 19.18 -17.48
CA ALA A 126 2.04 18.98 -18.81
C ALA A 126 0.52 18.77 -18.79
N SER A 127 -0.22 19.51 -17.97
CA SER A 127 -1.69 19.43 -17.81
C SER A 127 -2.22 18.17 -17.11
N LEU A 128 -1.38 17.37 -16.47
CA LEU A 128 -1.84 16.24 -15.64
C LEU A 128 -2.31 16.77 -14.28
N PRO A 129 -3.57 16.52 -13.87
CA PRO A 129 -4.09 16.93 -12.58
C PRO A 129 -3.36 16.21 -11.44
N ALA A 130 -3.04 16.93 -10.35
CA ALA A 130 -2.32 16.41 -9.20
C ALA A 130 -3.06 15.26 -8.51
N TRP A 131 -4.38 15.35 -8.39
CA TRP A 131 -5.22 14.36 -7.73
C TRP A 131 -5.08 12.94 -8.32
N ILE A 132 -4.74 12.81 -9.62
CA ILE A 132 -4.54 11.48 -10.26
C ILE A 132 -3.30 10.78 -9.67
N GLY A 133 -2.23 11.54 -9.43
CA GLY A 133 -1.03 10.99 -8.80
C GLY A 133 -1.25 10.60 -7.34
N GLU A 134 -2.11 11.33 -6.65
CA GLU A 134 -2.30 11.25 -5.20
C GLU A 134 -3.44 10.29 -4.77
N ILE A 135 -4.30 9.87 -5.71
CA ILE A 135 -5.43 8.97 -5.44
C ILE A 135 -4.99 7.62 -4.82
N ILE A 136 -3.75 7.24 -5.01
CA ILE A 136 -3.18 6.03 -4.40
C ILE A 136 -3.16 6.12 -2.87
N ILE A 137 -3.11 7.33 -2.28
CA ILE A 137 -3.04 7.53 -0.84
C ILE A 137 -4.32 7.01 -0.17
N PRO A 138 -5.53 7.52 -0.51
CA PRO A 138 -6.76 7.00 0.09
C PRO A 138 -7.04 5.55 -0.27
N ILE A 139 -6.69 5.09 -1.48
CA ILE A 139 -6.84 3.70 -1.88
C ILE A 139 -5.93 2.79 -1.05
N GLY A 140 -4.67 3.16 -0.87
CA GLY A 140 -3.69 2.39 -0.13
C GLY A 140 -4.06 2.24 1.35
N PHE A 141 -4.30 3.36 2.03
CA PHE A 141 -4.69 3.34 3.44
C PHE A 141 -6.08 2.73 3.65
N GLY A 142 -7.03 2.93 2.74
CA GLY A 142 -8.33 2.27 2.76
C GLY A 142 -8.23 0.76 2.64
N ALA A 143 -7.41 0.25 1.72
CA ALA A 143 -7.15 -1.17 1.57
C ALA A 143 -6.51 -1.78 2.82
N MET A 144 -5.53 -1.09 3.43
CA MET A 144 -4.91 -1.52 4.69
C MET A 144 -5.92 -1.53 5.84
N THR A 145 -6.77 -0.50 5.96
CA THR A 145 -7.85 -0.43 6.97
C THR A 145 -8.77 -1.64 6.86
N LEU A 146 -9.25 -1.95 5.65
CA LEU A 146 -10.11 -3.11 5.42
C LEU A 146 -9.41 -4.43 5.78
N ARG A 147 -8.14 -4.59 5.43
CA ARG A 147 -7.37 -5.79 5.77
C ARG A 147 -7.22 -5.98 7.28
N PHE A 148 -6.88 -4.93 8.02
CA PHE A 148 -6.78 -5.00 9.47
C PHE A 148 -8.13 -5.36 10.12
N LEU A 149 -9.23 -4.77 9.65
CA LEU A 149 -10.58 -5.11 10.14
C LEU A 149 -10.96 -6.56 9.85
N PHE A 150 -10.69 -7.07 8.65
CA PHE A 150 -10.98 -8.47 8.30
C PHE A 150 -10.10 -9.48 9.03
N ASN A 151 -8.93 -9.08 9.54
CA ASN A 151 -8.06 -9.96 10.31
C ASN A 151 -8.56 -10.20 11.75
N ILE A 152 -9.37 -9.32 12.32
CA ILE A 152 -9.88 -9.42 13.70
C ILE A 152 -10.75 -10.68 13.90
N PRO A 153 -11.84 -10.90 13.14
CA PRO A 153 -12.73 -12.04 13.36
C PRO A 153 -12.07 -13.40 13.07
N LEU A 154 -11.14 -13.46 12.10
CA LEU A 154 -10.43 -14.68 11.74
C LEU A 154 -9.52 -15.19 12.88
N GLN A 155 -9.03 -14.32 13.73
CA GLN A 155 -8.20 -14.69 14.88
C GLN A 155 -9.03 -15.21 16.06
N ILE A 156 -10.24 -14.69 16.23
CA ILE A 156 -11.17 -15.12 17.30
C ILE A 156 -11.76 -16.50 16.96
N LEU A 157 -12.16 -16.72 15.71
CA LEU A 157 -12.76 -17.99 15.25
C LEU A 157 -11.78 -19.17 15.21
N HIS A 158 -10.47 -18.93 15.11
CA HIS A 158 -9.46 -20.01 15.15
C HIS A 158 -9.23 -20.58 16.56
N GLN A 159 -9.80 -19.97 17.61
CA GLN A 159 -9.72 -20.46 18.98
C GLN A 159 -10.83 -21.46 19.35
N GLU A 160 -11.92 -21.53 18.60
CA GLU A 160 -13.05 -22.40 18.91
C GLU A 160 -12.93 -23.84 18.36
N ASN A 161 -11.89 -24.14 17.57
CA ASN A 161 -11.61 -25.51 17.11
C ASN A 161 -10.23 -25.95 17.63
N PRO A 162 -10.20 -26.72 18.75
CA PRO A 162 -8.99 -27.37 19.24
C PRO A 162 -8.53 -28.51 18.33
#